data_f341ae4f54a415d179dd0b30cf286abb
#
_entry.id   f341ae4f54a415d179dd0b30cf286abb
#
_cell.length_a   1.000
_cell.length_b   1.000
_cell.length_c   1.000
_cell.angle_alpha   90.00
_cell.angle_beta   90.00
_cell.angle_gamma   90.00
#
_symmetry.space_group_name_H-M   'P 1'
#
loop_
_entity.id
_entity.type
_entity.pdbx_description
1 polymer ?
#
loop_
_entity_poly.entity_id
_entity_poly.type
_entity_poly.pdbx_seq_one_letter_code
_entity_poly.pdbx_strand_id
1 'polypeptide(L)'
;MSEINKISAILLAAGQSKRMNGENKLTKEIKGIPLIKLSVKNILASYVNELVIVLGHQKEIIEKLIDKHEKIKFVFNKDFESGMASSINVGLNHLSKNTEAFFICLGDMPMVNSDIYSQLIKSRNQKNIIVPTYNGQQGNPVLFDKSMKETVMNITGDVGAKKILELNKDKILNLEINDQNISKSFNTQGDFRL
;
A
#
# COMPACT_ATOMS: atom_id res chain seq x y z
N MET A 1 4.11 -22.22 -21.51
CA MET A 1 3.24 -21.17 -20.93
C MET A 1 4.14 -20.30 -20.08
N SER A 2 4.38 -19.06 -20.47
CA SER A 2 5.15 -18.12 -19.65
C SER A 2 4.48 -18.03 -18.27
N GLU A 3 5.21 -18.32 -17.19
CA GLU A 3 4.73 -18.08 -15.84
C GLU A 3 4.29 -16.62 -15.76
N ILE A 4 2.99 -16.42 -15.52
CA ILE A 4 2.44 -15.07 -15.35
C ILE A 4 3.10 -14.50 -14.10
N ASN A 5 4.00 -13.55 -14.31
CA ASN A 5 4.70 -12.85 -13.23
C ASN A 5 3.67 -12.24 -12.26
N LYS A 6 3.45 -12.87 -11.13
CA LYS A 6 2.46 -12.41 -10.16
C LYS A 6 2.94 -11.17 -9.42
N ILE A 7 2.13 -10.14 -9.52
CA ILE A 7 2.29 -8.89 -8.77
C ILE A 7 1.28 -8.91 -7.63
N SER A 8 1.76 -8.79 -6.41
CA SER A 8 0.91 -8.70 -5.22
C SER A 8 0.90 -7.27 -4.67
N ALA A 9 -0.15 -6.91 -3.96
CA ALA A 9 -0.20 -5.66 -3.21
C ALA A 9 -0.48 -5.95 -1.73
N ILE A 10 0.20 -5.22 -0.84
CA ILE A 10 -0.06 -5.18 0.60
C ILE A 10 -0.69 -3.83 0.88
N LEU A 11 -1.96 -3.81 1.30
CA LEU A 11 -2.66 -2.59 1.69
C LEU A 11 -2.67 -2.48 3.21
N LEU A 12 -2.01 -1.46 3.73
CA LEU A 12 -1.94 -1.20 5.16
C LEU A 12 -3.21 -0.47 5.63
N ALA A 13 -4.05 -1.17 6.40
CA ALA A 13 -5.31 -0.69 6.93
C ALA A 13 -5.45 -0.93 8.46
N ALA A 14 -4.31 -1.06 9.17
CA ALA A 14 -4.26 -1.41 10.59
C ALA A 14 -4.17 -0.20 11.55
N GLY A 15 -4.04 1.03 11.03
CA GLY A 15 -3.72 2.23 11.80
C GLY A 15 -4.86 2.73 12.70
N GLN A 16 -4.50 3.31 13.85
CA GLN A 16 -5.43 3.80 14.88
C GLN A 16 -6.07 5.17 14.58
N SER A 17 -5.67 5.86 13.52
CA SER A 17 -6.21 7.19 13.16
C SER A 17 -6.16 8.22 14.30
N LYS A 18 -5.10 8.24 15.11
CA LYS A 18 -4.98 9.04 16.35
C LYS A 18 -5.34 10.54 16.20
N ARG A 19 -5.16 11.11 14.99
CA ARG A 19 -5.46 12.52 14.66
C ARG A 19 -6.92 12.78 14.28
N MET A 20 -7.78 11.75 14.32
CA MET A 20 -9.18 11.82 13.89
C MET A 20 -10.18 11.79 15.05
N ASN A 21 -9.75 12.19 16.28
CA ASN A 21 -10.62 12.27 17.46
C ASN A 21 -11.42 10.97 17.76
N GLY A 22 -10.78 9.81 17.60
CA GLY A 22 -11.39 8.50 17.87
C GLY A 22 -12.12 7.87 16.67
N GLU A 23 -12.28 8.58 15.57
CA GLU A 23 -12.87 8.03 14.35
C GLU A 23 -11.79 7.39 13.48
N ASN A 24 -12.13 6.27 12.83
CA ASN A 24 -11.23 5.66 11.87
C ASN A 24 -11.30 6.40 10.53
N LYS A 25 -10.20 7.01 10.10
CA LYS A 25 -10.15 7.76 8.84
C LYS A 25 -10.54 6.93 7.61
N LEU A 26 -10.29 5.62 7.65
CA LEU A 26 -10.58 4.72 6.53
C LEU A 26 -12.08 4.49 6.31
N THR A 27 -12.91 4.77 7.33
CA THR A 27 -14.38 4.72 7.22
C THR A 27 -15.00 6.00 6.71
N LYS A 28 -14.26 7.11 6.72
CA LYS A 28 -14.74 8.39 6.19
C LYS A 28 -15.01 8.30 4.70
N GLU A 29 -16.00 9.05 4.25
CA GLU A 29 -16.45 9.02 2.87
C GLU A 29 -15.91 10.19 2.05
N ILE A 30 -15.57 9.90 0.81
CA ILE A 30 -15.34 10.87 -0.25
C ILE A 30 -16.46 10.66 -1.27
N LYS A 31 -17.33 11.67 -1.44
CA LYS A 31 -18.51 11.59 -2.32
C LYS A 31 -19.38 10.35 -2.07
N GLY A 32 -19.64 10.03 -0.80
CA GLY A 32 -20.48 8.90 -0.39
C GLY A 32 -19.81 7.52 -0.48
N ILE A 33 -18.50 7.44 -0.72
CA ILE A 33 -17.75 6.16 -0.80
C ILE A 33 -16.69 6.14 0.29
N PRO A 34 -16.65 5.11 1.15
CA PRO A 34 -15.61 4.96 2.17
C PRO A 34 -14.20 4.99 1.57
N LEU A 35 -13.30 5.70 2.23
CA LEU A 35 -11.93 5.92 1.77
C LEU A 35 -11.21 4.61 1.45
N ILE A 36 -11.32 3.62 2.33
CA ILE A 36 -10.70 2.31 2.12
C ILE A 36 -11.24 1.60 0.86
N LYS A 37 -12.55 1.74 0.59
CA LYS A 37 -13.18 1.14 -0.59
C LYS A 37 -12.64 1.72 -1.88
N LEU A 38 -12.37 3.04 -1.92
CA LEU A 38 -11.73 3.71 -3.07
C LEU A 38 -10.31 3.18 -3.29
N SER A 39 -9.50 3.07 -2.23
CA SER A 39 -8.14 2.54 -2.32
C SER A 39 -8.14 1.10 -2.85
N VAL A 40 -9.00 0.23 -2.32
CA VAL A 40 -9.15 -1.16 -2.77
C VAL A 40 -9.58 -1.22 -4.24
N LYS A 41 -10.58 -0.43 -4.65
CA LYS A 41 -11.06 -0.37 -6.04
C LYS A 41 -9.94 -0.02 -7.01
N ASN A 42 -9.12 0.98 -6.70
CA ASN A 42 -8.02 1.42 -7.55
C ASN A 42 -6.94 0.34 -7.70
N ILE A 43 -6.60 -0.36 -6.62
CA ILE A 43 -5.64 -1.48 -6.67
C ILE A 43 -6.20 -2.62 -7.52
N LEU A 44 -7.44 -3.03 -7.30
CA LEU A 44 -8.08 -4.13 -8.04
C LEU A 44 -8.26 -3.82 -9.52
N ALA A 45 -8.43 -2.56 -9.90
CA ALA A 45 -8.51 -2.13 -11.30
C ALA A 45 -7.15 -2.12 -12.02
N SER A 46 -6.05 -2.33 -11.31
CA SER A 46 -4.71 -2.44 -11.88
C SER A 46 -4.34 -3.89 -12.24
N TYR A 47 -3.13 -4.11 -12.76
CA TYR A 47 -2.60 -5.45 -13.08
C TYR A 47 -2.13 -6.25 -11.85
N VAL A 48 -2.61 -5.91 -10.66
CA VAL A 48 -2.33 -6.66 -9.44
C VAL A 48 -3.11 -7.98 -9.45
N ASN A 49 -2.42 -9.08 -9.11
CA ASN A 49 -2.98 -10.44 -9.09
C ASN A 49 -3.52 -10.86 -7.72
N GLU A 50 -2.99 -10.26 -6.64
CA GLU A 50 -3.33 -10.55 -5.26
C GLU A 50 -3.30 -9.26 -4.43
N LEU A 51 -4.29 -9.08 -3.56
CA LEU A 51 -4.35 -7.96 -2.62
C LEU A 51 -4.46 -8.49 -1.19
N VAL A 52 -3.40 -8.36 -0.40
CA VAL A 52 -3.38 -8.66 1.03
C VAL A 52 -3.71 -7.38 1.80
N ILE A 53 -4.86 -7.35 2.45
CA ILE A 53 -5.31 -6.22 3.27
C ILE A 53 -4.97 -6.51 4.72
N VAL A 54 -4.05 -5.74 5.29
CA VAL A 54 -3.61 -5.90 6.67
C VAL A 54 -4.49 -5.05 7.58
N LEU A 55 -5.30 -5.73 8.38
CA LEU A 55 -6.23 -5.13 9.33
C LEU A 55 -5.60 -5.07 10.74
N GLY A 56 -6.07 -4.13 11.56
CA GLY A 56 -5.66 -3.96 12.96
C GLY A 56 -6.77 -3.31 13.77
N HIS A 57 -6.64 -2.02 14.05
CA HIS A 57 -7.66 -1.26 14.77
C HIS A 57 -9.00 -1.30 14.04
N GLN A 58 -10.08 -1.66 14.77
CA GLN A 58 -11.46 -1.75 14.24
C GLN A 58 -11.60 -2.65 13.00
N LYS A 59 -10.88 -3.77 12.97
CA LYS A 59 -10.82 -4.69 11.81
C LYS A 59 -12.20 -5.09 11.28
N GLU A 60 -13.18 -5.38 12.16
CA GLU A 60 -14.51 -5.82 11.75
C GLU A 60 -15.28 -4.73 10.99
N ILE A 61 -15.05 -3.45 11.34
CA ILE A 61 -15.66 -2.32 10.66
C ILE A 61 -15.05 -2.16 9.27
N ILE A 62 -13.72 -2.19 9.17
CA ILE A 62 -13.02 -2.02 7.89
C ILE A 62 -13.33 -3.18 6.94
N GLU A 63 -13.32 -4.42 7.43
CA GLU A 63 -13.61 -5.60 6.61
C GLU A 63 -15.02 -5.56 6.01
N LYS A 64 -16.02 -5.11 6.77
CA LYS A 64 -17.41 -4.99 6.30
C LYS A 64 -17.60 -3.93 5.21
N LEU A 65 -16.75 -2.94 5.12
CA LEU A 65 -16.80 -1.88 4.09
C LEU A 65 -16.27 -2.33 2.73
N ILE A 66 -15.55 -3.45 2.69
CA ILE A 66 -14.88 -3.94 1.48
C ILE A 66 -15.67 -5.11 0.89
N ASP A 67 -16.04 -4.97 -0.38
CA ASP A 67 -16.74 -6.04 -1.09
C ASP A 67 -15.85 -7.28 -1.25
N LYS A 68 -16.43 -8.46 -1.15
CA LYS A 68 -15.73 -9.73 -1.40
C LYS A 68 -15.22 -9.78 -2.83
N HIS A 69 -13.96 -10.18 -3.00
CA HIS A 69 -13.34 -10.34 -4.31
C HIS A 69 -12.29 -11.46 -4.23
N GLU A 70 -12.18 -12.28 -5.26
CA GLU A 70 -11.28 -13.45 -5.30
C GLU A 70 -9.80 -13.13 -5.09
N LYS A 71 -9.36 -11.94 -5.49
CA LYS A 71 -7.99 -11.47 -5.30
C LYS A 71 -7.70 -10.97 -3.89
N ILE A 72 -8.72 -10.75 -3.04
CA ILE A 72 -8.56 -10.17 -1.71
C ILE A 72 -8.33 -11.25 -0.66
N LYS A 73 -7.33 -11.01 0.17
CA LYS A 73 -7.06 -11.78 1.39
C LYS A 73 -6.96 -10.81 2.57
N PHE A 74 -7.84 -10.97 3.55
CA PHE A 74 -7.75 -10.23 4.81
C PHE A 74 -6.80 -10.94 5.77
N VAL A 75 -5.94 -10.18 6.42
CA VAL A 75 -5.03 -10.66 7.45
C VAL A 75 -5.05 -9.72 8.65
N PHE A 76 -4.99 -10.27 9.85
CA PHE A 76 -5.04 -9.48 11.07
C PHE A 76 -3.64 -9.37 11.70
N ASN A 77 -3.20 -8.14 11.91
CA ASN A 77 -2.01 -7.85 12.70
C ASN A 77 -2.41 -7.63 14.16
N LYS A 78 -2.07 -8.55 15.06
CA LYS A 78 -2.34 -8.43 16.49
C LYS A 78 -1.50 -7.32 17.14
N ASP A 79 -0.31 -7.10 16.59
CA ASP A 79 0.68 -6.17 17.12
C ASP A 79 0.68 -4.83 16.36
N PHE A 80 -0.50 -4.41 15.84
CA PHE A 80 -0.63 -3.18 15.04
C PHE A 80 -0.19 -1.91 15.77
N GLU A 81 -0.21 -1.92 17.10
CA GLU A 81 0.24 -0.80 17.94
C GLU A 81 1.77 -0.64 17.97
N SER A 82 2.53 -1.68 17.63
CA SER A 82 4.00 -1.66 17.61
C SER A 82 4.59 -0.88 16.43
N GLY A 83 3.73 -0.37 15.54
CA GLY A 83 4.13 0.48 14.41
C GLY A 83 3.90 -0.16 13.04
N MET A 84 4.15 0.63 12.01
CA MET A 84 3.86 0.26 10.61
C MET A 84 4.65 -0.98 10.15
N ALA A 85 5.88 -1.16 10.61
CA ALA A 85 6.73 -2.29 10.24
C ALA A 85 6.08 -3.64 10.57
N SER A 86 5.37 -3.76 11.71
CA SER A 86 4.67 -4.99 12.08
C SER A 86 3.60 -5.36 11.04
N SER A 87 2.84 -4.37 10.56
CA SER A 87 1.82 -4.57 9.55
C SER A 87 2.41 -4.94 8.18
N ILE A 88 3.54 -4.34 7.80
CA ILE A 88 4.27 -4.71 6.59
C ILE A 88 4.71 -6.19 6.68
N ASN A 89 5.29 -6.61 7.80
CA ASN A 89 5.77 -7.97 8.01
C ASN A 89 4.62 -9.00 7.98
N VAL A 90 3.48 -8.68 8.60
CA VAL A 90 2.28 -9.53 8.50
C VAL A 90 1.84 -9.66 7.04
N GLY A 91 1.78 -8.58 6.28
CA GLY A 91 1.45 -8.61 4.86
C GLY A 91 2.41 -9.47 4.05
N LEU A 92 3.72 -9.29 4.21
CA LEU A 92 4.77 -10.05 3.51
C LEU A 92 4.72 -11.55 3.77
N ASN A 93 4.39 -11.97 5.00
CA ASN A 93 4.27 -13.38 5.36
C ASN A 93 3.05 -14.05 4.73
N HIS A 94 2.08 -13.27 4.25
CA HIS A 94 0.85 -13.78 3.66
C HIS A 94 0.79 -13.67 2.14
N LEU A 95 1.85 -13.14 1.49
CA LEU A 95 1.96 -13.15 0.04
C LEU A 95 2.07 -14.57 -0.52
N SER A 96 1.52 -14.75 -1.71
CA SER A 96 1.66 -16.01 -2.45
C SER A 96 3.13 -16.35 -2.72
N LYS A 97 3.48 -17.63 -2.69
CA LYS A 97 4.86 -18.12 -2.90
C LYS A 97 5.42 -17.74 -4.27
N ASN A 98 4.56 -17.58 -5.26
CA ASN A 98 4.91 -17.21 -6.63
C ASN A 98 4.82 -15.71 -6.91
N THR A 99 4.78 -14.86 -5.87
CA THR A 99 4.91 -13.40 -6.01
C THR A 99 6.30 -13.04 -6.51
N GLU A 100 6.37 -12.30 -7.61
CA GLU A 100 7.61 -11.83 -8.24
C GLU A 100 7.93 -10.38 -7.88
N ALA A 101 6.90 -9.59 -7.59
CA ALA A 101 7.05 -8.23 -7.08
C ALA A 101 5.84 -7.88 -6.21
N PHE A 102 6.03 -6.96 -5.27
CA PHE A 102 4.95 -6.56 -4.38
C PHE A 102 4.94 -5.05 -4.11
N PHE A 103 3.74 -4.51 -4.04
CA PHE A 103 3.51 -3.14 -3.59
C PHE A 103 3.34 -3.08 -2.07
N ILE A 104 3.84 -2.00 -1.48
CA ILE A 104 3.38 -1.51 -0.18
C ILE A 104 2.50 -0.30 -0.43
N CYS A 105 1.21 -0.42 -0.10
CA CYS A 105 0.17 0.57 -0.32
C CYS A 105 -0.38 1.08 1.00
N LEU A 106 -0.75 2.35 1.04
CA LEU A 106 -1.36 2.99 2.21
C LEU A 106 -2.87 3.10 2.02
N GLY A 107 -3.66 2.64 3.00
CA GLY A 107 -5.12 2.67 2.94
C GLY A 107 -5.72 4.07 2.88
N ASP A 108 -4.96 5.09 3.30
CA ASP A 108 -5.36 6.51 3.34
C ASP A 108 -4.98 7.31 2.09
N MET A 109 -4.63 6.64 0.98
CA MET A 109 -4.28 7.28 -0.29
C MET A 109 -5.26 6.89 -1.41
N PRO A 110 -6.55 7.24 -1.31
CA PRO A 110 -7.60 6.80 -2.22
C PRO A 110 -7.50 7.39 -3.63
N MET A 111 -6.68 8.45 -3.80
CA MET A 111 -6.53 9.14 -5.09
C MET A 111 -5.42 8.53 -5.96
N VAL A 112 -4.67 7.56 -5.47
CA VAL A 112 -3.72 6.79 -6.28
C VAL A 112 -4.52 5.86 -7.20
N ASN A 113 -4.60 6.22 -8.48
CA ASN A 113 -5.41 5.51 -9.46
C ASN A 113 -4.70 4.28 -10.06
N SER A 114 -5.43 3.45 -10.80
CA SER A 114 -4.91 2.22 -11.43
C SER A 114 -3.78 2.45 -12.43
N ASP A 115 -3.75 3.63 -13.08
CA ASP A 115 -2.73 3.94 -14.08
C ASP A 115 -1.37 4.14 -13.44
N ILE A 116 -1.31 4.71 -12.22
CA ILE A 116 -0.08 4.84 -11.44
C ILE A 116 0.51 3.46 -11.16
N TYR A 117 -0.30 2.52 -10.66
CA TYR A 117 0.12 1.12 -10.45
C TYR A 117 0.66 0.49 -11.74
N SER A 118 -0.05 0.71 -12.85
CA SER A 118 0.31 0.15 -14.15
C SER A 118 1.64 0.69 -14.69
N GLN A 119 1.93 1.99 -14.49
CA GLN A 119 3.20 2.61 -14.87
C GLN A 119 4.37 2.03 -14.05
N LEU A 120 4.18 1.86 -12.73
CA LEU A 120 5.20 1.26 -11.85
C LEU A 120 5.47 -0.20 -12.25
N ILE A 121 4.44 -0.98 -12.56
CA ILE A 121 4.58 -2.38 -13.00
C ILE A 121 5.35 -2.47 -14.33
N LYS A 122 5.10 -1.58 -15.28
CA LYS A 122 5.81 -1.56 -16.57
C LYS A 122 7.30 -1.25 -16.39
N SER A 123 7.66 -0.49 -15.36
CA SER A 123 9.05 -0.10 -15.07
C SER A 123 9.80 -1.11 -14.17
N ARG A 124 9.13 -2.18 -13.71
CA ARG A 124 9.73 -3.19 -12.87
C ARG A 124 10.95 -3.81 -13.51
N ASN A 125 11.78 -4.48 -13.35
CA ASN A 125 12.96 -5.05 -14.02
C ASN A 125 14.08 -4.03 -14.32
N GLN A 126 13.86 -2.75 -14.13
CA GLN A 126 14.90 -1.74 -14.28
C GLN A 126 15.74 -1.62 -13.01
N LYS A 127 15.10 -1.77 -11.83
CA LYS A 127 15.73 -1.77 -10.50
C LYS A 127 14.89 -2.61 -9.53
N ASN A 128 15.46 -2.95 -8.37
CA ASN A 128 14.77 -3.74 -7.35
C ASN A 128 13.65 -2.99 -6.62
N ILE A 129 13.69 -1.66 -6.65
CA ILE A 129 12.70 -0.78 -5.99
C ILE A 129 12.29 0.28 -6.98
N ILE A 130 10.99 0.41 -7.24
CA ILE A 130 10.44 1.48 -8.08
C ILE A 130 9.61 2.41 -7.19
N VAL A 131 10.00 3.67 -7.17
CA VAL A 131 9.38 4.72 -6.35
C VAL A 131 8.79 5.78 -7.27
N PRO A 132 7.48 6.07 -7.19
CA PRO A 132 6.91 7.18 -7.93
C PRO A 132 7.44 8.50 -7.36
N THR A 133 7.73 9.44 -8.25
CA THR A 133 8.10 10.81 -7.87
C THR A 133 7.20 11.80 -8.58
N TYR A 134 6.94 12.93 -7.92
CA TYR A 134 6.25 14.09 -8.49
C TYR A 134 7.06 15.34 -8.12
N ASN A 135 7.50 16.09 -9.12
CA ASN A 135 8.41 17.23 -8.93
C ASN A 135 9.65 16.87 -8.06
N GLY A 136 10.23 15.70 -8.29
CA GLY A 136 11.39 15.21 -7.56
C GLY A 136 11.13 14.71 -6.14
N GLN A 137 9.88 14.76 -5.66
CA GLN A 137 9.51 14.25 -4.34
C GLN A 137 8.97 12.82 -4.44
N GLN A 138 9.51 11.90 -3.63
CA GLN A 138 9.08 10.51 -3.58
C GLN A 138 7.68 10.38 -2.96
N GLY A 139 6.89 9.48 -3.54
CA GLY A 139 5.52 9.18 -3.11
C GLY A 139 5.25 7.69 -2.94
N ASN A 140 3.98 7.34 -2.96
CA ASN A 140 3.45 5.99 -2.85
C ASN A 140 2.53 5.65 -4.03
N PRO A 141 2.29 4.36 -4.30
CA PRO A 141 2.85 3.17 -3.63
C PRO A 141 4.27 2.87 -4.08
N VAL A 142 5.02 2.14 -3.26
CA VAL A 142 6.36 1.67 -3.63
C VAL A 142 6.25 0.23 -4.12
N LEU A 143 6.86 -0.08 -5.27
CA LEU A 143 6.97 -1.43 -5.82
C LEU A 143 8.34 -2.01 -5.51
N PHE A 144 8.36 -3.20 -4.93
CA PHE A 144 9.57 -3.96 -4.61
C PHE A 144 9.64 -5.23 -5.43
N ASP A 145 10.81 -5.57 -5.94
CA ASP A 145 11.11 -6.90 -6.45
C ASP A 145 11.11 -7.92 -5.30
N LYS A 146 10.82 -9.18 -5.58
CA LYS A 146 10.79 -10.26 -4.58
C LYS A 146 12.08 -10.40 -3.79
N SER A 147 13.23 -10.11 -4.41
CA SER A 147 14.54 -10.15 -3.75
C SER A 147 14.68 -9.19 -2.59
N MET A 148 13.83 -8.16 -2.53
CA MET A 148 13.81 -7.19 -1.44
C MET A 148 12.99 -7.65 -0.22
N LYS A 149 12.28 -8.78 -0.30
CA LYS A 149 11.36 -9.23 0.76
C LYS A 149 12.05 -9.33 2.12
N GLU A 150 13.18 -9.99 2.20
CA GLU A 150 13.92 -10.14 3.46
C GLU A 150 14.44 -8.80 3.98
N THR A 151 14.94 -7.93 3.09
CA THR A 151 15.37 -6.57 3.45
C THR A 151 14.22 -5.77 4.07
N VAL A 152 13.03 -5.88 3.48
CA VAL A 152 11.82 -5.20 3.98
C VAL A 152 11.36 -5.79 5.31
N MET A 153 11.42 -7.11 5.49
CA MET A 153 11.05 -7.80 6.73
C MET A 153 11.93 -7.44 7.93
N ASN A 154 13.17 -7.02 7.70
CA ASN A 154 14.11 -6.64 8.76
C ASN A 154 13.87 -5.25 9.34
N ILE A 155 12.89 -4.47 8.82
CA ILE A 155 12.52 -3.19 9.44
C ILE A 155 11.74 -3.40 10.73
N THR A 156 11.91 -2.48 11.68
CA THR A 156 11.25 -2.49 12.99
C THR A 156 10.74 -1.10 13.36
N GLY A 157 9.71 -1.04 14.21
CA GLY A 157 9.16 0.20 14.74
C GLY A 157 8.16 0.90 13.82
N ASP A 158 7.89 2.18 14.09
CA ASP A 158 6.93 2.98 13.33
C ASP A 158 7.58 3.63 12.09
N VAL A 159 8.26 2.79 11.31
CA VAL A 159 8.90 3.19 10.06
C VAL A 159 8.27 2.43 8.91
N GLY A 160 7.89 3.17 7.89
CA GLY A 160 7.38 2.60 6.63
C GLY A 160 8.52 2.31 5.64
N ALA A 161 8.17 2.28 4.36
CA ALA A 161 9.14 2.05 3.28
C ALA A 161 10.29 3.08 3.26
N LYS A 162 10.11 4.30 3.82
CA LYS A 162 11.10 5.38 3.77
C LYS A 162 12.50 4.96 4.24
N LYS A 163 12.60 4.26 5.37
CA LYS A 163 13.89 3.79 5.89
C LYS A 163 14.56 2.79 4.95
N ILE A 164 13.76 1.94 4.30
CA ILE A 164 14.27 0.98 3.30
C ILE A 164 14.87 1.74 2.12
N LEU A 165 14.17 2.79 1.65
CA LEU A 165 14.62 3.62 0.54
C LEU A 165 15.94 4.33 0.87
N GLU A 166 16.06 4.88 2.08
CA GLU A 166 17.29 5.56 2.55
C GLU A 166 18.51 4.64 2.54
N LEU A 167 18.33 3.36 2.90
CA LEU A 167 19.39 2.36 3.01
C LEU A 167 19.74 1.66 1.70
N ASN A 168 18.90 1.78 0.66
CA ASN A 168 19.04 1.05 -0.61
C ASN A 168 18.96 1.97 -1.84
N LYS A 169 19.53 3.17 -1.76
CA LYS A 169 19.45 4.20 -2.81
C LYS A 169 19.96 3.73 -4.18
N ASP A 170 20.98 2.88 -4.20
CA ASP A 170 21.54 2.25 -5.39
C ASP A 170 20.58 1.31 -6.13
N LYS A 171 19.58 0.76 -5.41
CA LYS A 171 18.57 -0.16 -5.93
C LYS A 171 17.28 0.52 -6.37
N ILE A 172 17.18 1.84 -6.27
CA ILE A 172 15.96 2.59 -6.55
C ILE A 172 15.95 3.13 -7.98
N LEU A 173 14.83 2.94 -8.66
CA LEU A 173 14.40 3.76 -9.78
C LEU A 173 13.36 4.78 -9.29
N ASN A 174 13.68 6.05 -9.35
CA ASN A 174 12.70 7.11 -9.19
C ASN A 174 11.97 7.31 -10.53
N LEU A 175 10.68 6.97 -10.56
CA LEU A 175 9.84 7.12 -11.75
C LEU A 175 8.99 8.37 -11.63
N GLU A 176 9.25 9.36 -12.48
CA GLU A 176 8.45 10.58 -12.49
C GLU A 176 7.04 10.29 -12.98
N ILE A 177 6.05 10.64 -12.17
CA ILE A 177 4.61 10.48 -12.40
C ILE A 177 3.98 11.87 -12.40
N ASN A 178 3.34 12.26 -13.48
CA ASN A 178 2.67 13.57 -13.57
C ASN A 178 1.31 13.55 -12.83
N ASP A 179 1.33 13.15 -11.55
CA ASP A 179 0.16 13.12 -10.68
C ASP A 179 0.57 13.32 -9.21
N GLN A 180 0.19 14.46 -8.62
CA GLN A 180 0.48 14.80 -7.22
C GLN A 180 -0.17 13.85 -6.21
N ASN A 181 -1.15 13.05 -6.62
CA ASN A 181 -1.87 12.13 -5.72
C ASN A 181 -0.98 11.04 -5.14
N ILE A 182 0.21 10.80 -5.72
CA ILE A 182 1.20 9.86 -5.14
C ILE A 182 1.74 10.31 -3.78
N SER A 183 1.57 11.58 -3.41
CA SER A 183 2.00 12.15 -2.12
C SER A 183 0.81 12.58 -1.23
N LYS A 184 -0.43 12.47 -1.73
CA LYS A 184 -1.62 12.97 -1.03
C LYS A 184 -2.27 11.88 -0.18
N SER A 185 -2.10 11.97 1.15
CA SER A 185 -2.76 11.11 2.14
C SER A 185 -3.83 11.87 2.92
N PHE A 186 -4.90 11.19 3.32
CA PHE A 186 -6.00 11.73 4.12
C PHE A 186 -5.76 11.44 5.60
N ASN A 187 -5.38 12.45 6.38
CA ASN A 187 -4.95 12.30 7.76
C ASN A 187 -5.74 13.12 8.77
N THR A 188 -6.42 14.18 8.33
CA THR A 188 -7.16 15.11 9.16
C THR A 188 -8.57 15.31 8.62
N GLN A 189 -9.48 15.85 9.44
CA GLN A 189 -10.84 16.18 8.97
C GLN A 189 -10.84 17.21 7.82
N GLY A 190 -9.83 18.08 7.75
CA GLY A 190 -9.67 19.06 6.68
C GLY A 190 -9.46 18.43 5.31
N ASP A 191 -8.81 17.27 5.24
CA ASP A 191 -8.49 16.58 3.97
C ASP A 191 -9.75 16.06 3.25
N PHE A 192 -10.88 15.92 3.97
CA PHE A 192 -12.16 15.45 3.44
C PHE A 192 -13.07 16.55 2.91
N ARG A 193 -12.66 17.82 3.01
CA ARG A 193 -13.38 18.96 2.45
C ARG A 193 -12.96 19.17 0.98
N LEU A 194 -13.48 18.30 0.10
CA LEU A 194 -13.22 18.32 -1.35
C LEU A 194 -14.37 19.00 -2.08
#